data_3277086cb79168b130821dd024dffa6a
#
_entry.id   3277086cb79168b130821dd024dffa6a
#
_cell.length_a   1.000
_cell.length_b   1.000
_cell.length_c   1.000
_cell.angle_alpha   90.00
_cell.angle_beta   90.00
_cell.angle_gamma   90.00
#
_symmetry.space_group_name_H-M   'P 1'
#
loop_
_entity.id
_entity.type
_entity.pdbx_description
1 polymer ?
#
loop_
_entity_poly.entity_id
_entity_poly.type
_entity_poly.pdbx_seq_one_letter_code
_entity_poly.pdbx_strand_id
1 'polypeptide(L)'
;MRIISGIHKGRRIQAPKNLPVRPTTDMAKEALFNILRNIIHISDIKVLELFAGSGNMSYEFASRGAGNILAVDKHFPCIAFIKKTAEELNLPIDTIKADVFKFLENHSIKYDIIFADPPYALESTDFLKIADTVAENQMLNEDGLLIIEHSKHTDLSEHPSFDNARRYGGTVFSFFKTTPEEN
;
A
#
# COMPACT_ATOMS: atom_id res chain seq x y z
N MET A 1 -15.39 1.09 5.91
CA MET A 1 -14.23 0.24 6.21
C MET A 1 -14.08 0.04 7.71
N ARG A 2 -13.37 -0.95 8.15
CA ARG A 2 -13.16 -1.27 9.56
C ARG A 2 -11.68 -1.56 9.81
N ILE A 3 -11.12 -1.07 10.90
CA ILE A 3 -9.78 -1.44 11.37
C ILE A 3 -9.87 -2.83 12.03
N ILE A 4 -9.05 -3.77 11.59
CA ILE A 4 -9.14 -5.19 11.98
C ILE A 4 -8.38 -5.45 13.28
N SER A 5 -7.22 -4.81 13.47
CA SER A 5 -6.34 -5.08 14.61
C SER A 5 -5.62 -3.81 15.09
N GLY A 6 -4.86 -3.96 16.18
CA GLY A 6 -4.07 -2.88 16.77
C GLY A 6 -4.85 -2.01 17.73
N ILE A 7 -4.32 -0.80 18.01
CA ILE A 7 -4.85 0.13 19.02
C ILE A 7 -6.26 0.64 18.73
N HIS A 8 -6.66 0.66 17.45
CA HIS A 8 -8.00 1.07 17.01
C HIS A 8 -8.85 -0.11 16.50
N LYS A 9 -8.56 -1.34 16.94
CA LYS A 9 -9.31 -2.55 16.55
C LYS A 9 -10.82 -2.36 16.67
N GLY A 10 -11.56 -2.72 15.62
CA GLY A 10 -13.02 -2.65 15.56
C GLY A 10 -13.57 -1.26 15.19
N ARG A 11 -12.73 -0.22 15.11
CA ARG A 11 -13.15 1.11 14.69
C ARG A 11 -13.67 1.08 13.28
N ARG A 12 -14.89 1.61 13.08
CA ARG A 12 -15.48 1.83 11.77
C ARG A 12 -15.20 3.24 11.29
N ILE A 13 -14.72 3.36 10.05
CA ILE A 13 -14.43 4.62 9.38
C ILE A 13 -15.37 4.70 8.18
N GLN A 14 -16.19 5.75 8.12
CA GLN A 14 -17.15 5.96 7.04
C GLN A 14 -16.56 6.95 6.04
N ALA A 15 -16.09 6.41 4.90
CA ALA A 15 -15.67 7.26 3.80
C ALA A 15 -16.91 7.93 3.15
N PRO A 16 -16.78 9.19 2.71
CA PRO A 16 -17.82 9.85 1.94
C PRO A 16 -18.18 9.05 0.69
N LYS A 17 -19.48 8.96 0.36
CA LYS A 17 -19.98 8.16 -0.76
C LYS A 17 -19.48 8.65 -2.13
N ASN A 18 -19.04 9.87 -2.22
CA ASN A 18 -18.54 10.51 -3.45
C ASN A 18 -17.04 10.30 -3.69
N LEU A 19 -16.33 9.58 -2.81
CA LEU A 19 -14.94 9.23 -3.10
C LEU A 19 -14.89 8.17 -4.21
N PRO A 20 -14.02 8.34 -5.22
CA PRO A 20 -13.86 7.39 -6.32
C PRO A 20 -13.02 6.18 -5.88
N VAL A 21 -13.47 5.45 -4.87
CA VAL A 21 -12.69 4.37 -4.25
C VAL A 21 -13.50 3.09 -4.13
N ARG A 22 -12.82 1.97 -4.33
CA ARG A 22 -13.31 0.64 -4.01
C ARG A 22 -12.39 0.07 -2.92
N PRO A 23 -12.81 0.04 -1.65
CA PRO A 23 -11.96 -0.45 -0.58
C PRO A 23 -11.63 -1.93 -0.76
N THR A 24 -10.39 -2.31 -0.46
CA THR A 24 -10.01 -3.71 -0.20
C THR A 24 -10.95 -4.30 0.83
N THR A 25 -11.45 -5.51 0.58
CA THR A 25 -12.38 -6.16 1.51
C THR A 25 -11.70 -6.44 2.86
N ASP A 26 -12.48 -6.44 3.94
CA ASP A 26 -11.97 -6.77 5.29
C ASP A 26 -11.27 -8.14 5.29
N MET A 27 -11.81 -9.12 4.56
CA MET A 27 -11.24 -10.48 4.45
C MET A 27 -9.87 -10.47 3.76
N ALA A 28 -9.73 -9.80 2.61
CA ALA A 28 -8.46 -9.71 1.89
C ALA A 28 -7.41 -8.94 2.71
N LYS A 29 -7.82 -7.83 3.35
CA LYS A 29 -6.96 -7.06 4.24
C LYS A 29 -6.46 -7.91 5.43
N GLU A 30 -7.35 -8.63 6.11
CA GLU A 30 -6.98 -9.51 7.22
C GLU A 30 -6.01 -10.61 6.78
N ALA A 31 -6.26 -11.22 5.62
CA ALA A 31 -5.39 -12.24 5.05
C ALA A 31 -3.99 -11.69 4.73
N LEU A 32 -3.89 -10.49 4.13
CA LEU A 32 -2.62 -9.83 3.87
C LEU A 32 -1.83 -9.59 5.17
N PHE A 33 -2.48 -9.01 6.18
CA PHE A 33 -1.80 -8.75 7.46
C PHE A 33 -1.43 -10.02 8.22
N ASN A 34 -2.15 -11.13 8.04
CA ASN A 34 -1.75 -12.44 8.57
C ASN A 34 -0.47 -12.98 7.92
N ILE A 35 -0.24 -12.67 6.63
CA ILE A 35 1.03 -12.97 5.96
C ILE A 35 2.13 -12.06 6.52
N LEU A 36 1.90 -10.74 6.51
CA LEU A 36 2.91 -9.74 6.88
C LEU A 36 3.46 -9.96 8.29
N ARG A 37 2.61 -10.28 9.28
CA ARG A 37 3.06 -10.50 10.66
C ARG A 37 4.06 -11.66 10.82
N ASN A 38 4.13 -12.59 9.85
CA ASN A 38 5.09 -13.69 9.85
C ASN A 38 6.39 -13.35 9.13
N ILE A 39 6.45 -12.21 8.43
CA ILE A 39 7.57 -11.79 7.59
C ILE A 39 8.25 -10.57 8.20
N ILE A 40 7.47 -9.62 8.71
CA ILE A 40 7.98 -8.34 9.19
C ILE A 40 7.30 -7.95 10.52
N HIS A 41 8.09 -7.36 11.42
CA HIS A 41 7.56 -6.76 12.63
C HIS A 41 7.02 -5.36 12.31
N ILE A 42 5.70 -5.16 12.43
CA ILE A 42 5.03 -3.94 11.94
C ILE A 42 5.32 -2.71 12.82
N SER A 43 5.77 -2.88 14.07
CA SER A 43 6.10 -1.73 14.91
C SER A 43 7.25 -0.92 14.34
N ASP A 44 7.05 0.40 14.28
CA ASP A 44 8.04 1.41 13.91
C ASP A 44 8.52 1.39 12.45
N ILE A 45 7.92 0.54 11.58
CA ILE A 45 8.26 0.53 10.16
C ILE A 45 7.78 1.79 9.43
N LYS A 46 8.46 2.08 8.30
CA LYS A 46 8.03 3.09 7.33
C LYS A 46 7.21 2.46 6.23
N VAL A 47 6.03 3.01 5.99
CA VAL A 47 5.10 2.52 4.98
C VAL A 47 4.78 3.62 3.96
N LEU A 48 4.77 3.27 2.68
CA LEU A 48 4.25 4.10 1.60
C LEU A 48 3.00 3.44 1.03
N GLU A 49 1.86 4.12 1.07
CA GLU A 49 0.63 3.71 0.39
C GLU A 49 0.44 4.54 -0.88
N LEU A 50 0.48 3.88 -2.02
CA LEU A 50 0.25 4.45 -3.35
C LEU A 50 -1.19 4.17 -3.78
N PHE A 51 -1.83 5.14 -4.45
CA PHE A 51 -3.26 5.09 -4.77
C PHE A 51 -4.12 4.92 -3.52
N ALA A 52 -3.83 5.71 -2.49
CA ALA A 52 -4.32 5.50 -1.14
C ALA A 52 -5.85 5.55 -0.99
N GLY A 53 -6.54 6.23 -1.90
CA GLY A 53 -8.00 6.30 -1.91
C GLY A 53 -8.56 6.80 -0.58
N SER A 54 -9.28 5.93 0.13
CA SER A 54 -9.82 6.25 1.46
C SER A 54 -8.83 6.04 2.61
N GLY A 55 -7.61 5.56 2.36
CA GLY A 55 -6.58 5.31 3.37
C GLY A 55 -6.76 4.00 4.16
N ASN A 56 -7.53 3.05 3.63
CA ASN A 56 -7.89 1.82 4.34
C ASN A 56 -6.68 1.02 4.84
N MET A 57 -5.61 0.96 4.05
CA MET A 57 -4.38 0.27 4.43
C MET A 57 -3.53 1.10 5.39
N SER A 58 -3.43 2.41 5.17
CA SER A 58 -2.72 3.33 6.07
C SER A 58 -3.25 3.25 7.51
N TYR A 59 -4.58 3.26 7.70
CA TYR A 59 -5.16 3.14 9.04
C TYR A 59 -4.85 1.79 9.70
N GLU A 60 -4.87 0.71 8.93
CA GLU A 60 -4.56 -0.62 9.44
C GLU A 60 -3.09 -0.73 9.87
N PHE A 61 -2.13 -0.26 9.04
CA PHE A 61 -0.71 -0.21 9.38
C PHE A 61 -0.48 0.64 10.63
N ALA A 62 -1.05 1.85 10.67
CA ALA A 62 -0.92 2.75 11.82
C ALA A 62 -1.49 2.13 13.10
N SER A 63 -2.67 1.53 13.04
CA SER A 63 -3.29 0.86 14.19
C SER A 63 -2.47 -0.31 14.71
N ARG A 64 -1.68 -0.96 13.85
CA ARG A 64 -0.77 -2.07 14.22
C ARG A 64 0.62 -1.61 14.67
N GLY A 65 0.86 -0.30 14.70
CA GLY A 65 2.06 0.28 15.26
C GLY A 65 3.12 0.74 14.26
N ALA A 66 2.83 0.81 12.95
CA ALA A 66 3.74 1.42 12.00
C ALA A 66 4.05 2.87 12.41
N GLY A 67 5.34 3.23 12.41
CA GLY A 67 5.81 4.49 13.01
C GLY A 67 5.69 5.70 12.09
N ASN A 68 5.73 5.49 10.78
CA ASN A 68 5.62 6.55 9.78
C ASN A 68 4.94 6.01 8.53
N ILE A 69 3.87 6.65 8.12
CA ILE A 69 3.11 6.26 6.93
C ILE A 69 2.93 7.46 6.04
N LEU A 70 3.25 7.30 4.76
CA LEU A 70 2.98 8.28 3.73
C LEU A 70 1.92 7.75 2.77
N ALA A 71 0.77 8.44 2.70
CA ALA A 71 -0.31 8.13 1.79
C ALA A 71 -0.32 9.09 0.60
N VAL A 72 -0.26 8.54 -0.62
CA VAL A 72 -0.22 9.29 -1.87
C VAL A 72 -1.44 8.99 -2.72
N ASP A 73 -2.16 10.02 -3.14
CA ASP A 73 -3.28 9.93 -4.09
C ASP A 73 -3.38 11.20 -4.92
N LYS A 74 -3.87 11.08 -6.14
CA LYS A 74 -4.09 12.25 -7.02
C LYS A 74 -5.35 13.05 -6.67
N HIS A 75 -6.32 12.43 -5.99
CA HIS A 75 -7.61 13.04 -5.69
C HIS A 75 -7.57 13.80 -4.37
N PHE A 76 -7.73 15.11 -4.44
CA PHE A 76 -7.75 15.96 -3.24
C PHE A 76 -8.78 15.53 -2.18
N PRO A 77 -10.02 15.12 -2.53
CA PRO A 77 -10.99 14.65 -1.52
C PRO A 77 -10.50 13.42 -0.74
N CYS A 78 -9.76 12.50 -1.39
CA CYS A 78 -9.16 11.35 -0.72
C CYS A 78 -8.10 11.81 0.31
N ILE A 79 -7.19 12.66 -0.11
CA ILE A 79 -6.14 13.22 0.74
C ILE A 79 -6.70 14.00 1.92
N ALA A 80 -7.69 14.86 1.69
CA ALA A 80 -8.35 15.60 2.76
C ALA A 80 -9.05 14.69 3.78
N PHE A 81 -9.68 13.61 3.29
CA PHE A 81 -10.33 12.63 4.15
C PHE A 81 -9.32 11.84 5.00
N ILE A 82 -8.22 11.37 4.38
CA ILE A 82 -7.16 10.66 5.11
C ILE A 82 -6.56 11.55 6.20
N LYS A 83 -6.18 12.79 5.84
CA LYS A 83 -5.60 13.74 6.76
C LYS A 83 -6.50 13.98 7.98
N LYS A 84 -7.76 14.30 7.73
CA LYS A 84 -8.76 14.53 8.79
C LYS A 84 -8.90 13.31 9.70
N THR A 85 -9.03 12.10 9.13
CA THR A 85 -9.20 10.87 9.90
C THR A 85 -7.93 10.55 10.72
N ALA A 86 -6.75 10.77 10.16
CA ALA A 86 -5.48 10.58 10.86
C ALA A 86 -5.34 11.51 12.06
N GLU A 87 -5.72 12.79 11.90
CA GLU A 87 -5.74 13.78 13.00
C GLU A 87 -6.74 13.37 14.10
N GLU A 88 -7.97 12.98 13.73
CA GLU A 88 -9.02 12.55 14.67
C GLU A 88 -8.63 11.31 15.49
N LEU A 89 -7.86 10.40 14.89
CA LEU A 89 -7.43 9.14 15.50
C LEU A 89 -6.00 9.21 16.07
N ASN A 90 -5.33 10.36 15.94
CA ASN A 90 -3.94 10.55 16.33
C ASN A 90 -3.00 9.49 15.75
N LEU A 91 -3.10 9.29 14.42
CA LEU A 91 -2.30 8.31 13.67
C LEU A 91 -1.12 8.97 12.95
N PRO A 92 0.05 8.32 12.86
CA PRO A 92 1.25 8.85 12.22
C PRO A 92 1.16 8.72 10.68
N ILE A 93 0.18 9.36 10.06
CA ILE A 93 -0.07 9.32 8.63
C ILE A 93 0.09 10.71 8.04
N ASP A 94 1.11 10.87 7.20
CA ASP A 94 1.29 12.02 6.34
C ASP A 94 0.63 11.78 4.98
N THR A 95 0.28 12.85 4.27
CA THR A 95 -0.42 12.75 3.00
C THR A 95 0.18 13.65 1.93
N ILE A 96 0.26 13.15 0.70
CA ILE A 96 0.68 13.94 -0.47
C ILE A 96 -0.36 13.79 -1.58
N LYS A 97 -0.84 14.94 -2.10
CA LYS A 97 -1.63 14.95 -3.34
C LYS A 97 -0.67 14.95 -4.53
N ALA A 98 -0.57 13.84 -5.22
CA ALA A 98 0.25 13.71 -6.42
C ALA A 98 -0.27 12.61 -7.34
N ASP A 99 0.05 12.70 -8.62
CA ASP A 99 0.01 11.55 -9.51
C ASP A 99 1.10 10.56 -9.07
N VAL A 100 0.75 9.29 -8.89
CA VAL A 100 1.64 8.28 -8.32
C VAL A 100 2.89 8.06 -9.16
N PHE A 101 2.77 8.01 -10.49
CA PHE A 101 3.92 7.78 -11.37
C PHE A 101 4.90 8.95 -11.31
N LYS A 102 4.40 10.19 -11.36
CA LYS A 102 5.23 11.40 -11.20
C LYS A 102 5.87 11.50 -9.81
N PHE A 103 5.15 11.06 -8.77
CA PHE A 103 5.68 11.00 -7.43
C PHE A 103 6.86 10.03 -7.34
N LEU A 104 6.69 8.81 -7.86
CA LEU A 104 7.73 7.77 -7.84
C LEU A 104 8.98 8.19 -8.62
N GLU A 105 8.84 8.84 -9.77
CA GLU A 105 9.96 9.32 -10.59
C GLU A 105 10.91 10.28 -9.84
N ASN A 106 10.40 11.01 -8.85
CA ASN A 106 11.14 12.03 -8.10
C ASN A 106 11.33 11.69 -6.63
N HIS A 107 11.07 10.44 -6.22
CA HIS A 107 11.11 10.02 -4.83
C HIS A 107 12.20 8.97 -4.60
N SER A 108 13.02 9.18 -3.56
CA SER A 108 14.18 8.32 -3.25
C SER A 108 14.25 7.88 -1.79
N ILE A 109 13.20 8.14 -1.01
CA ILE A 109 13.13 7.68 0.38
C ILE A 109 12.88 6.17 0.40
N LYS A 110 13.57 5.44 1.28
CA LYS A 110 13.38 4.01 1.47
C LYS A 110 12.28 3.70 2.48
N TYR A 111 11.54 2.63 2.19
CA TYR A 111 10.44 2.12 3.00
C TYR A 111 10.63 0.63 3.31
N ASP A 112 10.03 0.17 4.39
CA ASP A 112 9.98 -1.24 4.75
C ASP A 112 8.83 -1.93 3.99
N ILE A 113 7.73 -1.20 3.79
CA ILE A 113 6.61 -1.66 2.96
C ILE A 113 6.17 -0.53 2.03
N ILE A 114 6.03 -0.86 0.75
CA ILE A 114 5.30 -0.06 -0.24
C ILE A 114 4.07 -0.86 -0.65
N PHE A 115 2.88 -0.31 -0.43
CA PHE A 115 1.61 -0.91 -0.84
C PHE A 115 1.00 -0.09 -1.95
N ALA A 116 0.57 -0.73 -3.03
CA ALA A 116 -0.11 -0.09 -4.15
C ALA A 116 -1.41 -0.82 -4.49
N ASP A 117 -2.52 -0.08 -4.59
CA ASP A 117 -3.81 -0.55 -5.09
C ASP A 117 -4.26 0.31 -6.28
N PRO A 118 -3.62 0.11 -7.45
CA PRO A 118 -3.92 0.89 -8.64
C PRO A 118 -5.36 0.65 -9.13
N PRO A 119 -5.98 1.64 -9.79
CA PRO A 119 -7.29 1.45 -10.41
C PRO A 119 -7.30 0.29 -11.41
N TYR A 120 -8.37 -0.50 -11.46
CA TYR A 120 -8.52 -1.63 -12.40
C TYR A 120 -8.44 -1.24 -13.88
N ALA A 121 -8.56 0.05 -14.20
CA ALA A 121 -8.43 0.56 -15.57
C ALA A 121 -6.98 0.62 -16.08
N LEU A 122 -5.98 0.41 -15.21
CA LEU A 122 -4.58 0.36 -15.61
C LEU A 122 -4.27 -0.94 -16.37
N GLU A 123 -3.39 -0.83 -17.35
CA GLU A 123 -2.86 -1.99 -18.08
C GLU A 123 -1.77 -2.70 -17.26
N SER A 124 -1.46 -3.96 -17.61
CA SER A 124 -0.40 -4.73 -16.94
C SER A 124 0.95 -4.02 -16.95
N THR A 125 1.25 -3.29 -18.02
CA THR A 125 2.46 -2.47 -18.17
C THR A 125 2.58 -1.37 -17.12
N ASP A 126 1.46 -0.77 -16.72
CA ASP A 126 1.46 0.26 -15.68
C ASP A 126 1.77 -0.33 -14.30
N PHE A 127 1.25 -1.53 -14.00
CA PHE A 127 1.59 -2.25 -12.77
C PHE A 127 3.08 -2.57 -12.72
N LEU A 128 3.65 -3.07 -13.82
CA LEU A 128 5.09 -3.36 -13.92
C LEU A 128 5.93 -2.09 -13.78
N LYS A 129 5.50 -0.97 -14.37
CA LYS A 129 6.18 0.33 -14.23
C LYS A 129 6.30 0.76 -12.77
N ILE A 130 5.33 0.45 -11.91
CA ILE A 130 5.44 0.72 -10.46
C ILE A 130 6.61 -0.08 -9.88
N ALA A 131 6.69 -1.38 -10.18
CA ALA A 131 7.75 -2.24 -9.68
C ALA A 131 9.13 -1.84 -10.21
N ASP A 132 9.21 -1.52 -11.53
CA ASP A 132 10.43 -1.01 -12.16
C ASP A 132 10.94 0.25 -11.45
N THR A 133 10.07 1.26 -11.28
CA THR A 133 10.48 2.55 -10.69
C THR A 133 10.88 2.41 -9.22
N VAL A 134 10.19 1.55 -8.45
CA VAL A 134 10.55 1.27 -7.05
C VAL A 134 11.94 0.60 -6.98
N ALA A 135 12.24 -0.31 -7.90
CA ALA A 135 13.54 -0.99 -7.97
C ALA A 135 14.66 -0.03 -8.43
N GLU A 136 14.45 0.72 -9.52
CA GLU A 136 15.41 1.68 -10.09
C GLU A 136 15.79 2.77 -9.09
N ASN A 137 14.81 3.29 -8.34
CA ASN A 137 15.03 4.32 -7.32
C ASN A 137 15.43 3.73 -5.95
N GLN A 138 15.64 2.42 -5.85
CA GLN A 138 16.05 1.71 -4.63
C GLN A 138 15.18 2.08 -3.41
N MET A 139 13.86 2.12 -3.59
CA MET A 139 12.93 2.64 -2.59
C MET A 139 12.58 1.64 -1.48
N LEU A 140 13.14 0.44 -1.47
CA LEU A 140 12.96 -0.54 -0.40
C LEU A 140 14.19 -0.60 0.50
N ASN A 141 13.95 -0.71 1.81
CA ASN A 141 14.98 -1.10 2.78
C ASN A 141 15.40 -2.56 2.55
N GLU A 142 16.49 -2.99 3.19
CA GLU A 142 16.85 -4.40 3.28
C GLU A 142 15.66 -5.19 3.84
N ASP A 143 15.30 -6.31 3.22
CA ASP A 143 14.08 -7.09 3.49
C ASP A 143 12.74 -6.36 3.27
N GLY A 144 12.76 -5.16 2.69
CA GLY A 144 11.56 -4.42 2.35
C GLY A 144 10.72 -5.11 1.27
N LEU A 145 9.42 -4.83 1.26
CA LEU A 145 8.46 -5.42 0.34
C LEU A 145 7.67 -4.35 -0.43
N LEU A 146 7.58 -4.51 -1.75
CA LEU A 146 6.53 -3.89 -2.54
C LEU A 146 5.38 -4.90 -2.69
N ILE A 147 4.17 -4.46 -2.40
CA ILE A 147 2.94 -5.26 -2.50
C ILE A 147 2.01 -4.54 -3.46
N ILE A 148 1.61 -5.20 -4.54
CA ILE A 148 0.66 -4.65 -5.51
C ILE A 148 -0.63 -5.46 -5.47
N GLU A 149 -1.74 -4.79 -5.18
CA GLU A 149 -3.08 -5.35 -5.30
C GLU A 149 -3.55 -5.24 -6.74
N HIS A 150 -4.08 -6.33 -7.29
CA HIS A 150 -4.61 -6.37 -8.65
C HIS A 150 -5.68 -7.44 -8.81
N SER A 151 -6.34 -7.46 -9.97
CA SER A 151 -7.33 -8.47 -10.29
C SER A 151 -6.66 -9.82 -10.61
N LYS A 152 -7.42 -10.90 -10.51
CA LYS A 152 -6.97 -12.26 -10.90
C LYS A 152 -6.62 -12.40 -12.38
N HIS A 153 -6.94 -11.42 -13.22
CA HIS A 153 -6.69 -11.44 -14.67
C HIS A 153 -5.36 -10.75 -15.04
N THR A 154 -4.69 -10.11 -14.08
CA THR A 154 -3.38 -9.49 -14.25
C THR A 154 -2.31 -10.46 -13.77
N ASP A 155 -1.28 -10.69 -14.58
CA ASP A 155 -0.11 -11.49 -14.22
C ASP A 155 1.12 -10.59 -14.18
N LEU A 156 1.83 -10.60 -13.06
CA LEU A 156 3.04 -9.81 -12.82
C LEU A 156 4.25 -10.71 -12.53
N SER A 157 4.13 -12.01 -12.71
CA SER A 157 5.13 -13.01 -12.30
C SER A 157 6.42 -12.99 -13.11
N GLU A 158 6.40 -12.38 -14.30
CA GLU A 158 7.60 -12.27 -15.15
C GLU A 158 8.56 -11.15 -14.73
N HIS A 159 8.17 -10.29 -13.76
CA HIS A 159 9.05 -9.20 -13.31
C HIS A 159 10.24 -9.76 -12.52
N PRO A 160 11.50 -9.28 -12.77
CA PRO A 160 12.71 -9.82 -12.13
C PRO A 160 12.69 -9.80 -10.58
N SER A 161 12.07 -8.80 -9.98
CA SER A 161 11.95 -8.68 -8.51
C SER A 161 10.71 -9.35 -7.94
N PHE A 162 9.90 -10.05 -8.76
CA PHE A 162 8.73 -10.78 -8.29
C PHE A 162 9.15 -11.94 -7.36
N ASP A 163 8.53 -12.00 -6.18
CA ASP A 163 8.79 -13.05 -5.18
C ASP A 163 7.68 -14.10 -5.17
N ASN A 164 6.45 -13.67 -4.97
CA ASN A 164 5.28 -14.55 -4.96
C ASN A 164 3.96 -13.78 -5.11
N ALA A 165 2.86 -14.51 -5.27
CA ALA A 165 1.51 -13.93 -5.23
C ALA A 165 0.56 -14.74 -4.36
N ARG A 166 -0.43 -14.08 -3.77
CA ARG A 166 -1.50 -14.70 -2.97
C ARG A 166 -2.85 -14.19 -3.41
N ARG A 167 -3.75 -15.12 -3.72
CA ARG A 167 -5.09 -14.82 -4.21
C ARG A 167 -6.15 -15.00 -3.12
N TYR A 168 -7.04 -14.03 -3.00
CA TYR A 168 -8.19 -14.02 -2.11
C TYR A 168 -9.44 -13.59 -2.88
N GLY A 169 -10.23 -14.57 -3.32
CA GLY A 169 -11.38 -14.30 -4.18
C GLY A 169 -10.99 -13.75 -5.54
N GLY A 170 -11.42 -12.54 -5.85
CA GLY A 170 -11.07 -11.82 -7.08
C GLY A 170 -9.82 -10.94 -6.97
N THR A 171 -9.29 -10.79 -5.75
CA THR A 171 -8.11 -9.96 -5.45
C THR A 171 -6.86 -10.82 -5.38
N VAL A 172 -5.76 -10.30 -5.94
CA VAL A 172 -4.41 -10.89 -5.84
C VAL A 172 -3.48 -9.83 -5.24
N PHE A 173 -2.66 -10.25 -4.30
CA PHE A 173 -1.51 -9.50 -3.83
C PHE A 173 -0.25 -10.13 -4.41
N SER A 174 0.47 -9.37 -5.25
CA SER A 174 1.79 -9.74 -5.74
C SER A 174 2.86 -9.05 -4.91
N PHE A 175 3.86 -9.82 -4.49
CA PHE A 175 4.96 -9.39 -3.63
C PHE A 175 6.24 -9.28 -4.45
N PHE A 176 6.97 -8.18 -4.26
CA PHE A 176 8.25 -7.91 -4.92
C PHE A 176 9.28 -7.56 -3.86
N LYS A 177 10.52 -7.99 -4.07
CA LYS A 177 11.66 -7.73 -3.19
C LYS A 177 12.77 -7.02 -3.94
N THR A 178 13.70 -6.41 -3.20
CA THR A 178 14.95 -5.97 -3.80
C THR A 178 15.64 -7.17 -4.44
N THR A 179 16.02 -7.03 -5.71
CA THR A 179 16.91 -8.02 -6.34
C THR A 179 18.25 -7.92 -5.64
N PRO A 180 18.85 -9.03 -5.12
CA PRO A 180 20.20 -9.00 -4.61
C PRO A 180 21.13 -8.45 -5.69
N GLU A 181 22.00 -7.49 -5.35
CA GLU A 181 23.05 -7.08 -6.27
C GLU A 181 23.90 -8.31 -6.56
N GLU A 182 23.99 -8.70 -7.83
CA GLU A 182 24.95 -9.71 -8.26
C GLU A 182 26.36 -9.15 -8.03
N ASN A 183 27.01 -9.63 -6.98
CA ASN A 183 28.45 -9.37 -6.70
C ASN A 183 29.34 -10.13 -7.67
#